data_a2244a46cbf014ece68191e0a6b8ee27
#
_entry.id   a2244a46cbf014ece68191e0a6b8ee27
#
_cell.length_a   1.000
_cell.length_b   1.000
_cell.length_c   1.000
_cell.angle_alpha   90.00
_cell.angle_beta   90.00
_cell.angle_gamma   90.00
#
_symmetry.space_group_name_H-M   'P 1'
#
loop_
_entity.id
_entity.type
_entity.pdbx_description
1 polymer ?
#
loop_
_entity_poly.entity_id
_entity_poly.type
_entity_poly.pdbx_seq_one_letter_code
_entity_poly.pdbx_strand_id
1 'polypeptide(L)'
;MNDQIKSVITCDLDGKVETFSDGASALFGYSQEEVVGKMRVSDFSDGQVVLGHVIGWLDEAVKKGEWEGNTAFIHKDGSELPCHIKITPTKGKNGEHIGYCGITTLLEDKTPDEVRPKISFMTQLFTWMVIMR
;
A
#
# COMPACT_ATOMS: atom_id res chain seq x y z
N MET A 1 -27.38 0.85 -0.33
CA MET A 1 -26.36 -0.16 -0.09
C MET A 1 -25.05 0.29 -0.73
N ASN A 2 -24.02 0.39 0.07
CA ASN A 2 -22.74 0.83 -0.46
C ASN A 2 -21.98 -0.33 -1.07
N ASP A 3 -22.00 -0.37 -2.40
CA ASP A 3 -21.17 -1.33 -3.12
C ASP A 3 -19.78 -0.74 -3.25
N GLN A 4 -19.15 -0.50 -2.09
CA GLN A 4 -17.80 0.01 -2.10
C GLN A 4 -16.85 -1.03 -2.67
N ILE A 5 -16.10 -0.63 -3.69
CA ILE A 5 -15.13 -1.50 -4.33
C ILE A 5 -14.04 -1.84 -3.34
N LYS A 6 -13.81 -3.13 -3.15
CA LYS A 6 -12.79 -3.62 -2.24
C LYS A 6 -11.68 -4.28 -3.05
N SER A 7 -10.48 -3.75 -2.93
CA SER A 7 -9.29 -4.30 -3.58
C SER A 7 -8.63 -5.28 -2.63
N VAL A 8 -8.35 -6.49 -3.11
CA VAL A 8 -7.58 -7.50 -2.36
C VAL A 8 -6.36 -7.86 -3.18
N ILE A 9 -5.18 -7.58 -2.63
CA ILE A 9 -3.91 -7.84 -3.29
C ILE A 9 -3.03 -8.64 -2.34
N THR A 10 -2.47 -9.74 -2.82
CA THR A 10 -1.44 -10.46 -2.07
C THR A 10 -0.11 -10.32 -2.76
N CYS A 11 0.96 -10.31 -1.99
CA CYS A 11 2.31 -10.20 -2.51
C CYS A 11 3.26 -11.10 -1.73
N ASP A 12 4.44 -11.33 -2.33
CA ASP A 12 5.51 -12.07 -1.63
C ASP A 12 6.28 -11.11 -0.71
N LEU A 13 7.36 -11.62 -0.10
CA LEU A 13 8.17 -10.83 0.83
C LEU A 13 8.90 -9.67 0.17
N ASP A 14 9.10 -9.76 -1.14
CA ASP A 14 9.73 -8.68 -1.91
C ASP A 14 8.70 -7.67 -2.42
N GLY A 15 7.43 -7.89 -2.11
CA GLY A 15 6.35 -7.01 -2.55
C GLY A 15 5.84 -7.30 -3.95
N LYS A 16 6.31 -8.38 -4.60
CA LYS A 16 5.82 -8.74 -5.93
C LYS A 16 4.40 -9.26 -5.83
N VAL A 17 3.51 -8.73 -6.66
CA VAL A 17 2.10 -9.08 -6.63
C VAL A 17 1.88 -10.52 -7.09
N GLU A 18 1.20 -11.29 -6.26
CA GLU A 18 0.84 -12.69 -6.55
C GLU A 18 -0.60 -12.83 -6.99
N THR A 19 -1.51 -12.09 -6.34
CA THR A 19 -2.92 -12.06 -6.73
C THR A 19 -3.42 -10.62 -6.75
N PHE A 20 -4.37 -10.35 -7.62
CA PHE A 20 -4.91 -9.01 -7.85
C PHE A 20 -6.39 -9.18 -8.16
N SER A 21 -7.27 -8.85 -7.22
CA SER A 21 -8.70 -9.12 -7.34
C SER A 21 -9.35 -8.25 -8.41
N ASP A 22 -10.58 -8.61 -8.80
CA ASP A 22 -11.37 -7.80 -9.72
C ASP A 22 -11.60 -6.39 -9.15
N GLY A 23 -11.79 -6.29 -7.84
CA GLY A 23 -11.91 -5.01 -7.16
C GLY A 23 -10.63 -4.19 -7.27
N ALA A 24 -9.46 -4.84 -7.21
CA ALA A 24 -8.18 -4.16 -7.39
C ALA A 24 -8.06 -3.63 -8.82
N SER A 25 -8.47 -4.41 -9.82
CA SER A 25 -8.48 -3.94 -11.21
C SER A 25 -9.38 -2.73 -11.38
N ALA A 26 -10.56 -2.75 -10.78
CA ALA A 26 -11.50 -1.63 -10.85
C ALA A 26 -10.96 -0.39 -10.14
N LEU A 27 -10.32 -0.57 -9.00
CA LEU A 27 -9.82 0.56 -8.21
C LEU A 27 -8.59 1.21 -8.83
N PHE A 28 -7.62 0.40 -9.27
CA PHE A 28 -6.33 0.91 -9.74
C PHE A 28 -6.22 1.07 -11.26
N GLY A 29 -7.13 0.49 -12.01
CA GLY A 29 -7.17 0.65 -13.47
C GLY A 29 -6.24 -0.27 -14.24
N TYR A 30 -5.62 -1.25 -13.58
CA TYR A 30 -4.76 -2.24 -14.23
C TYR A 30 -5.52 -3.55 -14.41
N SER A 31 -5.14 -4.33 -15.44
CA SER A 31 -5.63 -5.70 -15.56
C SER A 31 -4.77 -6.64 -14.70
N GLN A 32 -5.32 -7.80 -14.39
CA GLN A 32 -4.57 -8.81 -13.66
C GLN A 32 -3.31 -9.23 -14.42
N GLU A 33 -3.41 -9.34 -15.73
CA GLU A 33 -2.28 -9.72 -16.59
C GLU A 33 -1.14 -8.71 -16.55
N GLU A 34 -1.47 -7.42 -16.39
CA GLU A 34 -0.44 -6.39 -16.30
C GLU A 34 0.32 -6.44 -14.98
N VAL A 35 -0.31 -6.96 -13.93
CA VAL A 35 0.17 -6.80 -12.56
C VAL A 35 0.77 -8.07 -11.98
N VAL A 36 0.06 -9.19 -12.07
CA VAL A 36 0.46 -10.44 -11.38
C VAL A 36 1.80 -10.93 -11.90
N GLY A 37 2.76 -11.08 -10.99
CA GLY A 37 4.10 -11.55 -11.32
C GLY A 37 4.98 -10.51 -12.00
N LYS A 38 4.48 -9.30 -12.24
CA LYS A 38 5.22 -8.26 -12.99
C LYS A 38 5.42 -6.98 -12.22
N MET A 39 4.45 -6.57 -11.40
CA MET A 39 4.53 -5.32 -10.64
C MET A 39 4.72 -5.60 -9.16
N ARG A 40 5.19 -4.61 -8.44
CA ARG A 40 5.32 -4.64 -7.00
C ARG A 40 4.29 -3.71 -6.37
N VAL A 41 3.91 -4.00 -5.13
CA VAL A 41 2.94 -3.15 -4.42
C VAL A 41 3.43 -1.71 -4.28
N SER A 42 4.75 -1.49 -4.27
CA SER A 42 5.32 -0.14 -4.24
C SER A 42 5.02 0.66 -5.50
N ASP A 43 4.70 0.00 -6.61
CA ASP A 43 4.38 0.69 -7.87
C ASP A 43 3.04 1.45 -7.80
N PHE A 44 2.20 1.13 -6.82
CA PHE A 44 0.94 1.84 -6.61
C PHE A 44 1.08 3.05 -5.69
N SER A 45 2.30 3.33 -5.23
CA SER A 45 2.59 4.43 -4.33
C SER A 45 3.46 5.47 -5.02
N ASP A 46 3.37 6.73 -4.54
CA ASP A 46 4.10 7.84 -5.12
C ASP A 46 5.43 8.03 -4.41
N GLY A 47 6.52 7.75 -5.11
CA GLY A 47 7.85 8.15 -4.75
C GLY A 47 8.46 7.49 -3.52
N GLN A 48 9.69 7.88 -3.22
CA GLN A 48 10.50 7.25 -2.18
C GLN A 48 10.04 7.55 -0.75
N VAL A 49 9.39 8.68 -0.55
CA VAL A 49 8.89 9.05 0.78
C VAL A 49 7.83 8.06 1.23
N VAL A 50 6.97 7.66 0.31
CA VAL A 50 5.91 6.70 0.60
C VAL A 50 6.48 5.31 0.84
N LEU A 51 7.57 4.95 0.14
CA LEU A 51 8.21 3.65 0.34
C LEU A 51 8.69 3.48 1.79
N GLY A 52 9.25 4.52 2.38
CA GLY A 52 9.67 4.46 3.79
C GLY A 52 8.51 4.19 4.72
N HIS A 53 7.36 4.79 4.47
CA HIS A 53 6.16 4.53 5.26
C HIS A 53 5.66 3.10 5.07
N VAL A 54 5.66 2.61 3.83
CA VAL A 54 5.19 1.24 3.55
C VAL A 54 6.03 0.21 4.32
N ILE A 55 7.34 0.39 4.36
CA ILE A 55 8.22 -0.51 5.11
C ILE A 55 7.82 -0.53 6.59
N GLY A 56 7.52 0.64 7.18
CA GLY A 56 7.06 0.73 8.56
C GLY A 56 5.73 0.02 8.79
N TRP A 57 4.80 0.16 7.84
CA TRP A 57 3.50 -0.50 7.93
C TRP A 57 3.66 -2.03 7.91
N LEU A 58 4.52 -2.53 7.02
CA LEU A 58 4.77 -3.97 6.89
C LEU A 58 5.42 -4.52 8.16
N ASP A 59 6.37 -3.78 8.73
CA ASP A 59 7.02 -4.17 9.97
C ASP A 59 6.02 -4.25 11.13
N GLU A 60 5.14 -3.27 11.24
CA GLU A 60 4.09 -3.28 12.27
C GLU A 60 3.10 -4.42 12.05
N ALA A 61 2.75 -4.71 10.80
CA ALA A 61 1.84 -5.81 10.49
C ALA A 61 2.41 -7.14 10.97
N VAL A 62 3.70 -7.36 10.78
CA VAL A 62 4.36 -8.58 11.26
C VAL A 62 4.38 -8.64 12.79
N LYS A 63 4.70 -7.54 13.45
CA LYS A 63 4.82 -7.51 14.91
C LYS A 63 3.49 -7.63 15.63
N LYS A 64 2.44 -7.00 15.08
CA LYS A 64 1.13 -6.91 15.73
C LYS A 64 0.07 -7.81 15.12
N GLY A 65 0.37 -8.47 14.00
CA GLY A 65 -0.59 -9.31 13.29
C GLY A 65 -1.36 -8.56 12.21
N GLU A 66 -1.38 -7.24 12.25
CA GLU A 66 -2.02 -6.41 11.23
C GLU A 66 -1.61 -4.95 11.39
N TRP A 67 -1.76 -4.20 10.30
CA TRP A 67 -1.65 -2.74 10.34
C TRP A 67 -2.77 -2.18 9.47
N GLU A 68 -3.38 -1.08 9.88
CA GLU A 68 -4.33 -0.38 9.02
C GLU A 68 -4.18 1.13 9.16
N GLY A 69 -4.55 1.83 8.09
CA GLY A 69 -4.46 3.29 8.06
C GLY A 69 -4.91 3.83 6.71
N ASN A 70 -4.81 5.12 6.58
CA ASN A 70 -5.21 5.82 5.35
C ASN A 70 -3.97 6.29 4.60
N THR A 71 -4.06 6.28 3.27
CA THR A 71 -2.98 6.75 2.41
C THR A 71 -3.53 7.11 1.03
N ALA A 72 -2.71 7.72 0.19
CA ALA A 72 -3.06 8.00 -1.20
C ALA A 72 -2.26 7.05 -2.09
N PHE A 73 -2.96 6.26 -2.88
CA PHE A 73 -2.34 5.42 -3.92
C PHE A 73 -2.50 6.10 -5.28
N ILE A 74 -1.86 5.54 -6.29
CA ILE A 74 -1.87 6.11 -7.63
C ILE A 74 -2.53 5.15 -8.62
N HIS A 75 -3.54 5.65 -9.33
CA HIS A 75 -4.22 4.95 -10.40
C HIS A 75 -3.31 4.89 -11.64
N LYS A 76 -3.57 3.92 -12.53
CA LYS A 76 -2.81 3.77 -13.77
C LYS A 76 -2.75 5.07 -14.59
N ASP A 77 -3.81 5.89 -14.55
CA ASP A 77 -3.86 7.14 -15.28
C ASP A 77 -3.10 8.30 -14.61
N GLY A 78 -2.47 8.04 -13.46
CA GLY A 78 -1.70 9.03 -12.71
C GLY A 78 -2.50 9.77 -11.65
N SER A 79 -3.80 9.55 -11.55
CA SER A 79 -4.60 10.22 -10.53
C SER A 79 -4.35 9.60 -9.15
N GLU A 80 -4.48 10.41 -8.11
CA GLU A 80 -4.30 9.96 -6.74
C GLU A 80 -5.63 9.49 -6.15
N LEU A 81 -5.56 8.39 -5.40
CA LEU A 81 -6.72 7.74 -4.81
C LEU A 81 -6.61 7.78 -3.29
N PRO A 82 -7.48 8.52 -2.59
CA PRO A 82 -7.49 8.47 -1.12
C PRO A 82 -8.09 7.15 -0.68
N CYS A 83 -7.32 6.37 0.07
CA CYS A 83 -7.69 5.00 0.39
C CYS A 83 -7.48 4.68 1.86
N HIS A 84 -8.25 3.71 2.34
CA HIS A 84 -7.97 3.01 3.59
C HIS A 84 -7.43 1.64 3.25
N ILE A 85 -6.36 1.22 3.91
CA ILE A 85 -5.75 -0.09 3.68
C ILE A 85 -5.54 -0.81 4.99
N LYS A 86 -5.81 -2.12 4.97
CA LYS A 86 -5.48 -3.03 6.07
C LYS A 86 -4.50 -4.06 5.53
N ILE A 87 -3.37 -4.23 6.21
CA ILE A 87 -2.31 -5.14 5.80
C ILE A 87 -2.18 -6.23 6.84
N THR A 88 -2.18 -7.48 6.39
CA THR A 88 -1.92 -8.64 7.26
C THR A 88 -0.81 -9.47 6.64
N PRO A 89 0.07 -10.08 7.47
CA PRO A 89 1.07 -11.00 6.94
C PRO A 89 0.40 -12.31 6.54
N THR A 90 0.88 -12.92 5.45
CA THR A 90 0.40 -14.23 5.02
C THR A 90 1.39 -15.30 5.44
N LYS A 91 0.89 -16.49 5.74
CA LYS A 91 1.70 -17.57 6.26
C LYS A 91 1.57 -18.82 5.39
N GLY A 92 2.66 -19.56 5.28
CA GLY A 92 2.68 -20.82 4.58
C GLY A 92 2.18 -21.97 5.44
N LYS A 93 2.31 -23.20 4.91
CA LYS A 93 1.78 -24.40 5.55
C LYS A 93 2.37 -24.66 6.93
N ASN A 94 3.62 -24.26 7.14
CA ASN A 94 4.32 -24.50 8.41
C ASN A 94 4.31 -23.27 9.32
N GLY A 95 3.45 -22.27 9.01
CA GLY A 95 3.35 -21.07 9.83
C GLY A 95 4.41 -20.01 9.52
N GLU A 96 5.27 -20.24 8.52
CA GLU A 96 6.29 -19.27 8.14
C GLU A 96 5.66 -18.07 7.43
N HIS A 97 6.24 -16.89 7.65
CA HIS A 97 5.80 -15.66 7.00
C HIS A 97 6.28 -15.67 5.53
N ILE A 98 5.35 -15.62 4.59
CA ILE A 98 5.66 -15.74 3.16
C ILE A 98 5.27 -14.52 2.34
N GLY A 99 4.56 -13.57 2.90
CA GLY A 99 4.15 -12.37 2.16
C GLY A 99 3.14 -11.57 2.94
N TYR A 100 2.33 -10.79 2.20
CA TYR A 100 1.35 -9.89 2.80
C TYR A 100 0.05 -9.90 2.00
N CYS A 101 -1.05 -9.58 2.68
CA CYS A 101 -2.34 -9.34 2.06
C CYS A 101 -2.77 -7.91 2.39
N GLY A 102 -3.11 -7.13 1.36
CA GLY A 102 -3.61 -5.78 1.53
C GLY A 102 -5.06 -5.68 1.06
N ILE A 103 -5.93 -5.20 1.93
CA ILE A 103 -7.33 -4.93 1.61
C ILE A 103 -7.52 -3.42 1.60
N THR A 104 -7.88 -2.87 0.43
CA THR A 104 -7.96 -1.42 0.21
C THR A 104 -9.34 -1.02 -0.24
N THR A 105 -9.85 0.06 0.34
CA THR A 105 -11.11 0.67 -0.07
C THR A 105 -10.90 2.15 -0.36
N LEU A 106 -11.64 2.69 -1.33
CA LEU A 106 -11.58 4.10 -1.69
C LEU A 106 -12.35 4.93 -0.66
N LEU A 107 -11.75 6.03 -0.22
CA LEU A 107 -12.40 6.98 0.69
C LEU A 107 -12.99 8.12 -0.15
N GLU A 108 -14.26 7.98 -0.51
CA GLU A 108 -14.93 8.93 -1.41
C GLU A 108 -15.16 10.30 -0.78
N ASP A 109 -15.17 10.37 0.55
CA ASP A 109 -15.41 11.59 1.30
C ASP A 109 -14.13 12.35 1.67
N LYS A 110 -12.97 11.89 1.18
CA LYS A 110 -11.69 12.50 1.51
C LYS A 110 -10.90 12.82 0.26
N THR A 111 -10.00 13.81 0.39
CA THR A 111 -9.07 14.14 -0.69
C THR A 111 -7.74 13.41 -0.44
N PRO A 112 -6.92 13.25 -1.50
CA PRO A 112 -5.61 12.63 -1.31
C PRO A 112 -4.73 13.35 -0.28
N ASP A 113 -4.77 14.68 -0.25
CA ASP A 113 -3.97 15.45 0.72
C ASP A 113 -4.38 15.20 2.16
N GLU A 114 -5.67 14.92 2.41
CA GLU A 114 -6.14 14.65 3.76
C GLU A 114 -5.62 13.34 4.32
N VAL A 115 -5.35 12.36 3.46
CA VAL A 115 -4.98 11.01 3.88
C VAL A 115 -3.51 10.69 3.67
N ARG A 116 -2.79 11.51 2.90
CA ARG A 116 -1.36 11.27 2.62
C ARG A 116 -0.58 11.37 3.93
N PRO A 117 0.27 10.35 4.24
CA PRO A 117 1.10 10.44 5.44
C PRO A 117 1.96 11.69 5.41
N LYS A 118 1.99 12.41 6.53
CA LYS A 118 2.76 13.65 6.64
C LYS A 118 4.06 13.37 7.38
N ILE A 119 5.15 13.87 6.81
CA ILE A 119 6.45 13.82 7.47
C ILE A 119 6.47 14.98 8.45
N SER A 120 6.79 14.70 9.72
CA SER A 120 6.87 15.75 10.73
C SER A 120 8.03 16.69 10.40
N PHE A 121 7.92 17.94 10.87
CA PHE A 121 8.99 18.94 10.69
C PHE A 121 10.33 18.41 11.20
N MET A 122 10.34 17.79 12.35
CA MET A 122 11.57 17.25 12.93
C MET A 122 12.17 16.14 12.06
N THR A 123 11.33 15.28 11.50
CA THR A 123 11.78 14.23 10.60
C THR A 123 12.39 14.83 9.33
N GLN A 124 11.75 15.85 8.77
CA GLN A 124 12.27 16.54 7.58
C GLN A 124 13.60 17.18 7.87
N LEU A 125 13.74 17.85 9.00
CA LEU A 125 14.98 18.51 9.40
C LEU A 125 16.11 17.49 9.58
N PHE A 126 15.83 16.38 10.22
CA PHE A 126 16.81 15.32 10.42
C PHE A 126 17.29 14.74 9.08
N THR A 127 16.34 14.46 8.19
CA THR A 127 16.67 13.94 6.86
C THR A 127 17.55 14.92 6.11
N TRP A 128 17.24 16.20 6.19
CA TRP A 128 18.00 17.26 5.54
C TRP A 128 19.43 17.31 6.06
N MET A 129 19.60 17.23 7.38
CA MET A 129 20.92 17.24 7.99
C MET A 129 21.78 16.06 7.57
N VAL A 130 21.17 14.88 7.41
CA VAL A 130 21.87 13.68 6.97
C VAL A 130 22.32 13.82 5.51
N ILE A 131 21.47 14.39 4.66
CA ILE A 131 21.77 14.59 3.25
C ILE A 131 22.86 15.65 3.05
N MET A 132 22.87 16.67 3.90
CA MET A 132 23.83 17.78 3.80
C MET A 132 25.24 17.44 4.28
N ARG A 133 25.42 16.28 4.85
CA ARG A 133 26.76 15.80 5.24
C ARG A 133 27.42 15.14 4.04
#